data_452d2003c3eaffd01d8cd387a1509cc5
#
_entry.id   452d2003c3eaffd01d8cd387a1509cc5
#
_cell.length_a   1.000
_cell.length_b   1.000
_cell.length_c   1.000
_cell.angle_alpha   90.00
_cell.angle_beta   90.00
_cell.angle_gamma   90.00
#
_symmetry.space_group_name_H-M   'P 1'
#
loop_
_entity.id
_entity.type
_entity.pdbx_description
1 polymer ?
#
loop_
_entity_poly.entity_id
_entity_poly.type
_entity_poly.pdbx_seq_one_letter_code
_entity_poly.pdbx_strand_id
1 'polypeptide(L)'
;AFSRDLNPSKKRKKELGPEGELLPQLSDAQKSALEKIENEMKNRPVVLNGVTGSGKTEIYLHLAKRVLESGKSVLYLLPESAISSQISKRVEKYFGDKLLIYNYKQPKADKRNSFLRIIKGEEPYIVLGLRSAIFLPYKNLGLVIVDEEHDSSYKQSEPAPRYNGRDSAVVLS
;
A
#
# COMPACT_ATOMS: atom_id res chain seq x y z
N ALA A 1 -1.72 -22.03 -45.50
CA ALA A 1 -2.18 -22.48 -44.20
C ALA A 1 -1.01 -22.41 -43.21
N PHE A 2 -0.93 -21.32 -42.44
CA PHE A 2 0.00 -21.22 -41.32
C PHE A 2 -0.81 -21.19 -40.03
N SER A 3 -0.91 -22.36 -39.41
CA SER A 3 -1.38 -22.49 -38.05
C SER A 3 -0.21 -22.12 -37.12
N ARG A 4 -0.26 -20.98 -36.44
CA ARG A 4 0.62 -20.68 -35.32
C ARG A 4 -0.14 -21.08 -34.06
N ASP A 5 0.26 -22.21 -33.49
CA ASP A 5 -0.11 -22.60 -32.15
C ASP A 5 0.45 -21.57 -31.16
N LEU A 6 -0.43 -20.71 -30.66
CA LEU A 6 -0.16 -19.87 -29.52
C LEU A 6 -0.20 -20.73 -28.26
N ASN A 7 0.93 -21.29 -27.92
CA ASN A 7 1.12 -21.99 -26.66
C ASN A 7 0.93 -20.98 -25.50
N PRO A 8 -0.11 -21.10 -24.67
CA PRO A 8 -0.29 -20.20 -23.56
C PRO A 8 0.85 -20.44 -22.57
N SER A 9 1.73 -19.43 -22.43
CA SER A 9 2.78 -19.42 -21.44
C SER A 9 2.23 -19.89 -20.10
N LYS A 10 2.79 -20.99 -19.58
CA LYS A 10 2.51 -21.53 -18.25
C LYS A 10 2.61 -20.40 -17.23
N LYS A 11 1.47 -19.85 -16.83
CA LYS A 11 1.35 -19.06 -15.60
C LYS A 11 1.92 -19.94 -14.49
N ARG A 12 3.07 -19.58 -13.93
CA ARG A 12 3.45 -20.07 -12.61
C ARG A 12 2.29 -19.71 -11.68
N LYS A 13 1.45 -20.68 -11.36
CA LYS A 13 0.58 -20.59 -10.20
C LYS A 13 1.53 -20.36 -9.03
N LYS A 14 1.62 -19.12 -8.53
CA LYS A 14 2.10 -18.87 -7.19
C LYS A 14 1.17 -19.68 -6.31
N GLU A 15 1.68 -20.71 -5.65
CA GLU A 15 0.92 -21.42 -4.64
C GLU A 15 0.44 -20.37 -3.65
N LEU A 16 -0.88 -20.26 -3.50
CA LEU A 16 -1.50 -19.41 -2.51
C LEU A 16 -0.95 -19.85 -1.16
N GLY A 17 -0.16 -18.98 -0.54
CA GLY A 17 0.15 -19.14 0.88
C GLY A 17 -1.15 -19.06 1.67
N PRO A 18 -1.21 -19.75 2.81
CA PRO A 18 -2.38 -19.71 3.68
C PRO A 18 -2.73 -18.28 4.07
N GLU A 19 -3.97 -18.07 4.49
CA GLU A 19 -4.45 -16.82 5.11
C GLU A 19 -3.32 -16.16 5.89
N GLY A 20 -2.98 -14.91 5.55
CA GLY A 20 -1.73 -14.26 5.90
C GLY A 20 -1.31 -14.50 7.35
N GLU A 21 -0.03 -14.61 7.60
CA GLU A 21 0.51 -14.86 8.94
C GLU A 21 -0.05 -13.85 9.95
N LEU A 22 -0.14 -14.26 11.22
CA LEU A 22 -0.55 -13.34 12.29
C LEU A 22 0.42 -12.15 12.37
N LEU A 23 -0.12 -10.95 12.48
CA LEU A 23 0.68 -9.75 12.72
C LEU A 23 1.48 -9.89 14.02
N PRO A 24 2.69 -9.30 14.10
CA PRO A 24 3.48 -9.30 15.33
C PRO A 24 2.71 -8.64 16.47
N GLN A 25 2.93 -9.13 17.68
CA GLN A 25 2.34 -8.51 18.86
C GLN A 25 2.91 -7.11 19.06
N LEU A 26 2.03 -6.16 19.31
CA LEU A 26 2.43 -4.79 19.65
C LEU A 26 2.85 -4.69 21.12
N SER A 27 3.89 -3.93 21.39
CA SER A 27 4.22 -3.49 22.76
C SER A 27 3.10 -2.59 23.31
N ASP A 28 3.09 -2.37 24.61
CA ASP A 28 2.06 -1.52 25.23
C ASP A 28 2.13 -0.06 24.75
N ALA A 29 3.34 0.43 24.49
CA ALA A 29 3.52 1.75 23.88
C ALA A 29 2.95 1.83 22.46
N GLN A 30 3.16 0.79 21.64
CA GLN A 30 2.59 0.71 20.28
C GLN A 30 1.06 0.57 20.30
N LYS A 31 0.50 -0.19 21.23
CA LYS A 31 -0.96 -0.30 21.42
C LYS A 31 -1.57 1.05 21.77
N SER A 32 -0.98 1.75 22.75
CA SER A 32 -1.43 3.09 23.13
C SER A 32 -1.34 4.09 21.96
N ALA A 33 -0.26 4.02 21.17
CA ALA A 33 -0.12 4.85 19.98
C ALA A 33 -1.19 4.52 18.93
N LEU A 34 -1.45 3.23 18.68
CA LEU A 34 -2.47 2.76 17.75
C LEU A 34 -3.87 3.29 18.12
N GLU A 35 -4.27 3.17 19.39
CA GLU A 35 -5.56 3.68 19.90
C GLU A 35 -5.69 5.20 19.73
N LYS A 36 -4.63 5.93 20.03
CA LYS A 36 -4.61 7.40 19.84
C LYS A 36 -4.78 7.76 18.36
N ILE A 37 -4.05 7.08 17.47
CA ILE A 37 -4.16 7.30 16.02
C ILE A 37 -5.58 7.06 15.56
N GLU A 38 -6.20 5.94 15.94
CA GLU A 38 -7.57 5.60 15.53
C GLU A 38 -8.63 6.61 16.00
N ASN A 39 -8.44 7.19 17.16
CA ASN A 39 -9.33 8.23 17.65
C ASN A 39 -9.16 9.56 16.91
N GLU A 40 -7.93 9.97 16.68
CA GLU A 40 -7.59 11.25 16.07
C GLU A 40 -7.85 11.27 14.54
N MET A 41 -7.55 10.19 13.84
CA MET A 41 -7.68 10.11 12.38
C MET A 41 -9.12 10.23 11.87
N LYS A 42 -10.11 10.14 12.76
CA LYS A 42 -11.52 10.38 12.41
C LYS A 42 -11.80 11.81 12.02
N ASN A 43 -10.99 12.75 12.48
CA ASN A 43 -11.24 14.18 12.36
C ASN A 43 -10.12 14.94 11.65
N ARG A 44 -8.93 14.39 11.57
CA ARG A 44 -7.75 15.07 11.02
C ARG A 44 -6.64 14.09 10.62
N PRO A 45 -5.74 14.47 9.70
CA PRO A 45 -4.50 13.73 9.48
C PRO A 45 -3.67 13.62 10.76
N VAL A 46 -3.03 12.47 10.96
CA VAL A 46 -2.22 12.17 12.14
C VAL A 46 -0.77 11.96 11.75
N VAL A 47 0.16 12.58 12.45
CA VAL A 47 1.60 12.36 12.29
C VAL A 47 2.08 11.44 13.41
N LEU A 48 2.60 10.26 13.03
CA LEU A 48 3.27 9.35 13.96
C LEU A 48 4.76 9.63 13.96
N ASN A 49 5.22 10.37 14.96
CA ASN A 49 6.64 10.64 15.14
C ASN A 49 7.32 9.50 15.94
N GLY A 50 8.47 9.05 15.47
CA GLY A 50 9.26 8.01 16.13
C GLY A 50 10.57 7.76 15.39
N VAL A 51 11.62 7.40 16.15
CA VAL A 51 12.92 7.08 15.57
C VAL A 51 12.86 5.88 14.63
N THR A 52 13.85 5.75 13.76
CA THR A 52 14.00 4.58 12.90
C THR A 52 14.11 3.32 13.77
N GLY A 53 13.37 2.27 13.39
CA GLY A 53 13.33 1.02 14.18
C GLY A 53 12.40 1.04 15.39
N SER A 54 11.65 2.12 15.67
CA SER A 54 10.66 2.16 16.77
C SER A 54 9.41 1.31 16.54
N GLY A 55 9.32 0.63 15.41
CA GLY A 55 8.17 -0.22 15.10
C GLY A 55 6.97 0.52 14.51
N LYS A 56 7.16 1.66 13.87
CA LYS A 56 6.09 2.37 13.15
C LYS A 56 5.38 1.47 12.13
N THR A 57 6.15 0.67 11.41
CA THR A 57 5.62 -0.25 10.40
C THR A 57 4.64 -1.26 10.99
N GLU A 58 4.89 -1.78 12.21
CA GLU A 58 3.95 -2.67 12.90
C GLU A 58 2.61 -1.99 13.16
N ILE A 59 2.65 -0.74 13.61
CA ILE A 59 1.42 0.06 13.84
C ILE A 59 0.67 0.24 12.51
N TYR A 60 1.38 0.56 11.41
CA TYR A 60 0.76 0.71 10.08
C TYR A 60 0.11 -0.58 9.59
N LEU A 61 0.75 -1.74 9.80
CA LEU A 61 0.17 -3.03 9.42
C LEU A 61 -1.10 -3.35 10.23
N HIS A 62 -1.13 -3.03 11.52
CA HIS A 62 -2.31 -3.21 12.35
C HIS A 62 -3.46 -2.28 11.94
N LEU A 63 -3.18 -1.00 11.64
CA LEU A 63 -4.17 -0.08 11.08
C LEU A 63 -4.72 -0.58 9.75
N ALA A 64 -3.84 -0.98 8.84
CA ALA A 64 -4.23 -1.51 7.54
C ALA A 64 -5.13 -2.74 7.68
N LYS A 65 -4.80 -3.67 8.58
CA LYS A 65 -5.61 -4.85 8.84
C LYS A 65 -7.02 -4.49 9.27
N ARG A 66 -7.16 -3.59 10.26
CA ARG A 66 -8.49 -3.17 10.77
C ARG A 66 -9.34 -2.51 9.69
N VAL A 67 -8.71 -1.68 8.83
CA VAL A 67 -9.41 -1.03 7.72
C VAL A 67 -9.85 -2.05 6.68
N LEU A 68 -9.01 -3.03 6.32
CA LEU A 68 -9.38 -4.11 5.41
C LEU A 68 -10.52 -4.98 5.98
N GLU A 69 -10.50 -5.28 7.28
CA GLU A 69 -11.55 -6.01 7.98
C GLU A 69 -12.88 -5.23 8.02
N SER A 70 -12.83 -3.89 7.98
CA SER A 70 -14.02 -3.06 7.82
C SER A 70 -14.58 -2.97 6.40
N GLY A 71 -13.99 -3.71 5.45
CA GLY A 71 -14.40 -3.72 4.04
C GLY A 71 -13.87 -2.55 3.23
N LYS A 72 -12.90 -1.79 3.74
CA LYS A 72 -12.29 -0.64 3.04
C LYS A 72 -10.87 -0.95 2.59
N SER A 73 -10.41 -0.23 1.57
CA SER A 73 -9.07 -0.37 1.00
C SER A 73 -8.06 0.59 1.63
N VAL A 74 -6.79 0.27 1.47
CA VAL A 74 -5.67 1.03 2.04
C VAL A 74 -4.70 1.44 0.94
N LEU A 75 -4.24 2.69 0.98
CA LEU A 75 -3.10 3.16 0.20
C LEU A 75 -1.91 3.34 1.15
N TYR A 76 -0.81 2.62 0.89
CA TYR A 76 0.43 2.74 1.62
C TYR A 76 1.51 3.30 0.69
N LEU A 77 1.82 4.57 0.85
CA LEU A 77 2.84 5.26 0.07
C LEU A 77 4.21 5.11 0.72
N LEU A 78 5.18 4.80 -0.10
CA LEU A 78 6.59 4.71 0.25
C LEU A 78 7.41 5.70 -0.57
N PRO A 79 8.50 6.24 -0.03
CA PRO A 79 9.48 6.96 -0.84
C PRO A 79 10.20 6.01 -1.80
N GLU A 80 10.79 6.57 -2.86
CA GLU A 80 11.50 5.76 -3.87
C GLU A 80 12.65 4.93 -3.28
N SER A 81 13.32 5.47 -2.26
CA SER A 81 14.40 4.82 -1.51
C SER A 81 13.92 3.63 -0.67
N ALA A 82 12.69 3.65 -0.18
CA ALA A 82 12.15 2.64 0.72
C ALA A 82 11.39 1.51 0.00
N ILE A 83 11.04 1.65 -1.27
CA ILE A 83 10.46 0.56 -2.06
C ILE A 83 11.53 -0.52 -2.32
N SER A 84 11.80 -1.27 -1.28
CA SER A 84 12.68 -2.43 -1.32
C SER A 84 11.87 -3.72 -1.41
N SER A 85 12.53 -4.78 -1.88
CA SER A 85 11.95 -6.12 -1.83
C SER A 85 11.60 -6.55 -0.40
N GLN A 86 12.24 -5.96 0.61
CA GLN A 86 12.05 -6.29 2.01
C GLN A 86 10.68 -5.82 2.54
N ILE A 87 10.31 -4.55 2.32
CA ILE A 87 9.00 -4.05 2.77
C ILE A 87 7.86 -4.73 2.00
N SER A 88 8.03 -4.94 0.70
CA SER A 88 7.03 -5.63 -0.13
C SER A 88 6.79 -7.06 0.36
N LYS A 89 7.87 -7.81 0.63
CA LYS A 89 7.77 -9.18 1.20
C LYS A 89 7.12 -9.17 2.58
N ARG A 90 7.45 -8.16 3.41
CA ARG A 90 6.86 -8.05 4.74
C ARG A 90 5.36 -7.82 4.69
N VAL A 91 4.90 -6.92 3.82
CA VAL A 91 3.47 -6.66 3.63
C VAL A 91 2.78 -7.86 2.98
N GLU A 92 3.40 -8.51 1.97
CA GLU A 92 2.90 -9.72 1.31
C GLU A 92 2.70 -10.87 2.28
N LYS A 93 3.61 -11.04 3.24
CA LYS A 93 3.55 -12.07 4.30
C LYS A 93 2.24 -12.02 5.10
N TYR A 94 1.75 -10.81 5.40
CA TYR A 94 0.57 -10.60 6.24
C TYR A 94 -0.74 -10.44 5.46
N PHE A 95 -0.66 -9.91 4.25
CA PHE A 95 -1.86 -9.57 3.47
C PHE A 95 -2.04 -10.41 2.20
N GLY A 96 -1.01 -11.20 1.83
CA GLY A 96 -1.11 -12.14 0.71
C GLY A 96 -1.69 -11.52 -0.56
N ASP A 97 -2.75 -12.11 -1.07
CA ASP A 97 -3.41 -11.69 -2.31
C ASP A 97 -4.09 -10.33 -2.25
N LYS A 98 -4.30 -9.78 -1.06
CA LYS A 98 -4.84 -8.41 -0.90
C LYS A 98 -3.81 -7.34 -1.22
N LEU A 99 -2.51 -7.69 -1.29
CA LEU A 99 -1.46 -6.75 -1.65
C LEU A 99 -1.43 -6.51 -3.16
N LEU A 100 -1.52 -5.25 -3.54
CA LEU A 100 -1.29 -4.76 -4.90
C LEU A 100 -0.06 -3.84 -4.87
N ILE A 101 0.99 -4.22 -5.57
CA ILE A 101 2.15 -3.35 -5.74
C ILE A 101 1.89 -2.43 -6.93
N TYR A 102 2.22 -1.15 -6.84
CA TYR A 102 2.08 -0.20 -7.93
C TYR A 102 3.28 0.75 -7.99
N ASN A 103 4.23 0.43 -8.86
CA ASN A 103 5.40 1.28 -9.09
C ASN A 103 5.87 1.20 -10.56
N TYR A 104 6.80 2.08 -10.95
CA TYR A 104 7.28 2.17 -12.33
C TYR A 104 8.16 0.99 -12.76
N LYS A 105 8.75 0.25 -11.80
CA LYS A 105 9.62 -0.91 -12.06
C LYS A 105 8.84 -2.21 -12.32
N GLN A 106 7.53 -2.20 -12.08
CA GLN A 106 6.71 -3.38 -12.33
C GLN A 106 6.56 -3.68 -13.83
N PRO A 107 6.47 -4.97 -14.21
CA PRO A 107 6.03 -5.38 -15.54
C PRO A 107 4.66 -4.76 -15.89
N LYS A 108 4.51 -4.34 -17.15
CA LYS A 108 3.27 -3.70 -17.63
C LYS A 108 2.02 -4.55 -17.38
N ALA A 109 2.14 -5.88 -17.51
CA ALA A 109 1.03 -6.81 -17.26
C ALA A 109 0.55 -6.78 -15.80
N ASP A 110 1.51 -6.80 -14.84
CA ASP A 110 1.19 -6.78 -13.41
C ASP A 110 0.59 -5.43 -13.00
N LYS A 111 1.13 -4.34 -13.53
CA LYS A 111 0.60 -2.99 -13.32
C LYS A 111 -0.83 -2.87 -13.84
N ARG A 112 -1.12 -3.41 -15.03
CA ARG A 112 -2.47 -3.46 -15.59
C ARG A 112 -3.41 -4.28 -14.72
N ASN A 113 -2.99 -5.44 -14.24
CA ASN A 113 -3.80 -6.30 -13.38
C ASN A 113 -4.14 -5.60 -12.06
N SER A 114 -3.15 -4.96 -11.41
CA SER A 114 -3.37 -4.16 -10.20
C SER A 114 -4.39 -3.04 -10.47
N PHE A 115 -4.22 -2.30 -11.56
CA PHE A 115 -5.14 -1.24 -11.95
C PHE A 115 -6.58 -1.71 -12.17
N LEU A 116 -6.75 -2.85 -12.85
CA LEU A 116 -8.08 -3.44 -13.09
C LEU A 116 -8.75 -3.88 -11.77
N ARG A 117 -7.99 -4.44 -10.83
CA ARG A 117 -8.51 -4.81 -9.49
C ARG A 117 -8.96 -3.57 -8.71
N ILE A 118 -8.20 -2.47 -8.78
CA ILE A 118 -8.54 -1.21 -8.12
C ILE A 118 -9.85 -0.64 -8.69
N ILE A 119 -10.00 -0.61 -10.02
CA ILE A 119 -11.23 -0.11 -10.68
C ILE A 119 -12.44 -0.97 -10.32
N LYS A 120 -12.29 -2.28 -10.30
CA LYS A 120 -13.40 -3.17 -9.94
C LYS A 120 -13.84 -2.93 -8.50
N GLY A 121 -12.90 -2.87 -7.57
CA GLY A 121 -13.17 -2.59 -6.15
C GLY A 121 -14.13 -3.60 -5.51
N GLU A 122 -14.09 -4.85 -5.97
CA GLU A 122 -14.99 -5.92 -5.51
C GLU A 122 -14.63 -6.38 -4.09
N GLU A 123 -13.35 -6.36 -3.76
CA GLU A 123 -12.82 -6.75 -2.45
C GLU A 123 -11.85 -5.70 -1.92
N PRO A 124 -11.71 -5.58 -0.59
CA PRO A 124 -10.73 -4.70 0.02
C PRO A 124 -9.30 -5.11 -0.35
N TYR A 125 -8.46 -4.14 -0.63
CA TYR A 125 -7.06 -4.35 -1.00
C TYR A 125 -6.15 -3.31 -0.33
N ILE A 126 -4.86 -3.62 -0.24
CA ILE A 126 -3.82 -2.68 0.14
C ILE A 126 -2.93 -2.42 -1.09
N VAL A 127 -2.82 -1.15 -1.48
CA VAL A 127 -1.88 -0.72 -2.52
C VAL A 127 -0.61 -0.25 -1.86
N LEU A 128 0.52 -0.90 -2.18
CA LEU A 128 1.85 -0.44 -1.83
C LEU A 128 2.45 0.27 -3.05
N GLY A 129 2.65 1.57 -2.96
CA GLY A 129 3.03 2.37 -4.12
C GLY A 129 3.93 3.56 -3.82
N LEU A 130 4.44 4.14 -4.89
CA LEU A 130 5.14 5.41 -4.88
C LEU A 130 4.12 6.57 -4.99
N ARG A 131 4.61 7.81 -4.93
CA ARG A 131 3.78 9.03 -5.03
C ARG A 131 2.72 9.02 -6.14
N SER A 132 3.03 8.41 -7.30
CA SER A 132 2.08 8.33 -8.41
C SER A 132 0.87 7.44 -8.15
N ALA A 133 0.92 6.56 -7.16
CA ALA A 133 -0.20 5.72 -6.79
C ALA A 133 -1.37 6.52 -6.21
N ILE A 134 -1.16 7.76 -5.77
CA ILE A 134 -2.21 8.67 -5.26
C ILE A 134 -3.31 8.92 -6.30
N PHE A 135 -2.99 8.84 -7.59
CA PHE A 135 -3.92 9.12 -8.69
C PHE A 135 -4.69 7.90 -9.21
N LEU A 136 -4.58 6.76 -8.55
CA LEU A 136 -5.36 5.59 -8.92
C LEU A 136 -6.84 5.78 -8.56
N PRO A 137 -7.76 5.22 -9.34
CA PRO A 137 -9.20 5.37 -9.14
C PRO A 137 -9.70 4.45 -8.01
N TYR A 138 -9.35 4.79 -6.79
CA TYR A 138 -9.76 4.02 -5.62
C TYR A 138 -11.26 4.00 -5.44
N LYS A 139 -11.80 2.83 -5.13
CA LYS A 139 -13.14 2.66 -4.59
C LYS A 139 -13.03 2.29 -3.12
N ASN A 140 -13.83 2.92 -2.29
CA ASN A 140 -13.93 2.60 -0.87
C ASN A 140 -12.58 2.68 -0.12
N LEU A 141 -11.78 3.72 -0.39
CA LEU A 141 -10.53 3.98 0.33
C LEU A 141 -10.84 4.39 1.77
N GLY A 142 -10.23 3.72 2.74
CA GLY A 142 -10.46 3.98 4.16
C GLY A 142 -9.24 4.46 4.93
N LEU A 143 -8.04 4.35 4.33
CA LEU A 143 -6.81 4.77 4.97
C LEU A 143 -5.74 5.11 3.92
N VAL A 144 -5.06 6.22 4.14
CA VAL A 144 -3.83 6.56 3.42
C VAL A 144 -2.68 6.65 4.42
N ILE A 145 -1.64 5.86 4.20
CA ILE A 145 -0.40 5.87 4.98
C ILE A 145 0.69 6.49 4.10
N VAL A 146 1.41 7.46 4.64
CA VAL A 146 2.57 8.07 4.00
C VAL A 146 3.77 7.83 4.91
N ASP A 147 4.62 6.87 4.54
CA ASP A 147 5.82 6.54 5.31
C ASP A 147 6.97 7.48 4.94
N GLU A 148 7.84 7.80 5.92
CA GLU A 148 8.95 8.75 5.75
C GLU A 148 8.48 10.04 5.02
N GLU A 149 7.46 10.68 5.54
CA GLU A 149 6.72 11.80 4.91
C GLU A 149 7.61 12.99 4.53
N HIS A 150 8.78 13.10 5.16
CA HIS A 150 9.77 14.15 4.91
C HIS A 150 10.67 13.87 3.68
N ASP A 151 10.60 12.66 3.09
CA ASP A 151 11.45 12.29 1.96
C ASP A 151 11.13 13.16 0.72
N SER A 152 12.18 13.68 0.10
CA SER A 152 12.08 14.59 -1.06
C SER A 152 11.46 13.94 -2.30
N SER A 153 11.46 12.59 -2.39
CA SER A 153 10.87 11.87 -3.52
C SER A 153 9.36 12.00 -3.63
N TYR A 154 8.68 12.47 -2.57
CA TYR A 154 7.26 12.82 -2.65
C TYR A 154 6.99 14.07 -3.48
N LYS A 155 7.97 14.95 -3.64
CA LYS A 155 7.85 16.14 -4.47
C LYS A 155 8.20 15.82 -5.91
N GLN A 156 7.24 16.01 -6.83
CA GLN A 156 7.49 15.95 -8.26
C GLN A 156 7.92 17.32 -8.75
N SER A 157 9.17 17.45 -9.18
CA SER A 157 9.71 18.67 -9.78
C SER A 157 9.51 18.70 -11.28
N GLU A 158 9.64 17.54 -11.95
CA GLU A 158 9.44 17.34 -13.38
C GLU A 158 8.91 15.93 -13.68
N PRO A 159 8.12 15.74 -14.75
CA PRO A 159 7.47 16.79 -15.58
C PRO A 159 6.30 17.48 -14.86
N ALA A 160 5.74 18.52 -15.48
CA ALA A 160 4.44 19.06 -15.05
C ALA A 160 3.31 18.03 -15.28
N PRO A 161 2.23 18.04 -14.44
CA PRO A 161 2.00 18.93 -13.31
C PRO A 161 2.90 18.63 -12.12
N ARG A 162 3.38 19.67 -11.45
CA ARG A 162 4.17 19.54 -10.23
C ARG A 162 3.26 19.37 -9.03
N TYR A 163 3.45 18.31 -8.25
CA TYR A 163 2.67 18.03 -7.06
C TYR A 163 3.55 17.44 -5.94
N ASN A 164 3.03 17.45 -4.73
CA ASN A 164 3.61 16.74 -3.60
C ASN A 164 2.67 15.59 -3.22
N GLY A 165 3.17 14.35 -3.28
CA GLY A 165 2.39 13.14 -2.97
C GLY A 165 1.86 13.12 -1.55
N ARG A 166 2.63 13.64 -0.56
CA ARG A 166 2.18 13.77 0.83
C ARG A 166 0.98 14.73 0.93
N ASP A 167 1.09 15.91 0.34
CA ASP A 167 0.02 16.93 0.40
C ASP A 167 -1.22 16.45 -0.37
N SER A 168 -1.02 15.77 -1.50
CA SER A 168 -2.11 15.13 -2.24
C SER A 168 -2.79 14.00 -1.45
N ALA A 169 -2.05 13.29 -0.59
CA ALA A 169 -2.61 12.26 0.28
C ALA A 169 -3.58 12.85 1.32
N VAL A 170 -3.27 14.04 1.85
CA VAL A 170 -4.17 14.76 2.78
C VAL A 170 -5.47 15.18 2.10
N VAL A 171 -5.42 15.53 0.80
CA VAL A 171 -6.62 15.91 0.04
C VAL A 171 -7.47 14.68 -0.31
N LEU A 172 -6.84 13.51 -0.47
CA LEU A 172 -7.53 12.27 -0.81
C LEU A 172 -8.23 11.63 0.41
N SER A 173 -7.71 11.85 1.63
CA SER A 173 -8.24 11.30 2.89
C SER A 173 -9.45 12.09 3.44
#